data_0aa1830c060bae36d9092fdda6163153
#
_entry.id   0aa1830c060bae36d9092fdda6163153
#
_cell.length_a   1.000
_cell.length_b   1.000
_cell.length_c   1.000
_cell.angle_alpha   90.00
_cell.angle_beta   90.00
_cell.angle_gamma   90.00
#
_symmetry.space_group_name_H-M   'P 1'
#
loop_
_entity.id
_entity.type
_entity.pdbx_description
1 polymer ?
#
loop_
_entity_poly.entity_id
_entity_poly.type
_entity_poly.pdbx_seq_one_letter_code
_entity_poly.pdbx_strand_id
1 'polypeptide(L)'
;MNIYILYRIRGVHMTDRGYGFNTALLHSADDDNPYGATLAPIYQSSSFKQADAETLEKIFNNKAMGFSYTRINNPTIEAFEKRVNKLEGGMSSVACASGMAAIFNAMVNILQAGDEIVAAAGLYGGTVELFDDLEGLGITTRYVLDNEPSDYEALINDKTKLIFAETIGNPKLDVTDIEAVAKLAHSHNIPLIIDNTVATPYLVRPIGLGADIVVNSSSKYMNGHSNSISGILTWSGKFAWDYERYPGLKPYRKFGAMSYIVKLRNGLFRSTGGCLSPQNAFYNTLGLETLGIRMERECGNALELAVVLRDEMKLEVNYPGLPDSKYHEVAGRLLEHGYGAIITVRAGSKEKAFKIINALKIPYILANIGDTKTLVIHPASTIAAHLSDEEKEQSGVYDDLIRISLGIEDIEDLKEDFRQAIQSTEG
;
A
#
# COMPACT_ATOMS: atom_id res chain seq x y z
N MET A 1 46.05 -20.13 -5.52
CA MET A 1 45.18 -21.23 -5.05
C MET A 1 44.26 -20.69 -3.97
N ASN A 2 43.11 -20.25 -4.42
CA ASN A 2 41.77 -20.23 -3.83
C ASN A 2 41.55 -19.67 -2.41
N ILE A 3 41.67 -18.36 -2.26
CA ILE A 3 41.03 -17.60 -1.17
C ILE A 3 39.53 -17.37 -1.45
N TYR A 4 39.07 -17.53 -2.69
CA TYR A 4 37.67 -17.29 -3.11
C TYR A 4 36.66 -18.37 -2.67
N ILE A 5 37.10 -19.51 -2.13
CA ILE A 5 36.21 -20.63 -1.76
C ILE A 5 35.73 -20.56 -0.29
N LEU A 6 36.40 -19.80 0.56
CA LEU A 6 36.09 -19.76 2.01
C LEU A 6 34.97 -18.75 2.39
N TYR A 7 34.55 -17.88 1.47
CA TYR A 7 33.43 -16.96 1.75
C TYR A 7 32.03 -17.54 1.46
N ARG A 8 31.95 -18.74 0.88
CA ARG A 8 30.70 -19.40 0.51
C ARG A 8 30.04 -20.23 1.62
N ILE A 9 30.59 -20.26 2.84
CA ILE A 9 30.10 -21.10 3.95
C ILE A 9 29.71 -20.26 5.18
N ARG A 10 29.18 -19.06 4.99
CA ARG A 10 28.47 -18.35 6.06
C ARG A 10 27.11 -17.84 5.65
N GLY A 11 26.45 -18.52 4.75
CA GLY A 11 25.00 -18.53 4.71
C GLY A 11 24.51 -19.41 5.86
N VAL A 12 24.59 -18.94 7.08
CA VAL A 12 23.85 -19.54 8.18
C VAL A 12 22.40 -19.29 7.84
N HIS A 13 21.70 -20.32 7.38
CA HIS A 13 20.26 -20.38 7.36
C HIS A 13 19.77 -20.17 8.80
N MET A 14 19.59 -18.89 9.19
CA MET A 14 18.92 -18.52 10.44
C MET A 14 17.40 -18.56 10.20
N THR A 15 16.89 -19.70 9.73
CA THR A 15 15.50 -19.86 9.26
C THR A 15 14.51 -20.29 10.33
N ASP A 16 14.92 -20.56 11.56
CA ASP A 16 14.01 -21.14 12.57
C ASP A 16 13.76 -20.27 13.81
N ARG A 17 14.33 -19.08 13.90
CA ARG A 17 13.89 -18.06 14.87
C ARG A 17 13.24 -16.92 14.10
N GLY A 18 11.92 -16.73 14.34
CA GLY A 18 11.22 -15.56 13.84
C GLY A 18 11.93 -14.29 14.33
N TYR A 19 12.57 -13.56 13.42
CA TYR A 19 13.09 -12.23 13.73
C TYR A 19 11.93 -11.25 13.96
N GLY A 20 12.12 -10.30 14.90
CA GLY A 20 11.27 -9.13 14.97
C GLY A 20 11.34 -8.31 13.67
N PHE A 21 10.31 -7.48 13.44
CA PHE A 21 10.11 -6.76 12.19
C PHE A 21 11.36 -6.02 11.69
N ASN A 22 11.98 -5.17 12.54
CA ASN A 22 13.13 -4.36 12.14
C ASN A 22 14.36 -5.22 11.76
N THR A 23 14.59 -6.34 12.44
CA THR A 23 15.67 -7.26 12.09
C THR A 23 15.37 -7.96 10.75
N ALA A 24 14.12 -8.41 10.55
CA ALA A 24 13.72 -9.02 9.30
C ALA A 24 13.84 -8.03 8.13
N LEU A 25 13.45 -6.79 8.34
CA LEU A 25 13.53 -5.70 7.38
C LEU A 25 14.98 -5.47 6.87
N LEU A 26 15.95 -5.46 7.79
CA LEU A 26 17.35 -5.19 7.48
C LEU A 26 18.10 -6.40 6.88
N HIS A 27 17.70 -7.63 7.24
CA HIS A 27 18.46 -8.84 6.96
C HIS A 27 17.70 -9.88 6.12
N SER A 28 16.53 -9.55 5.59
CA SER A 28 15.71 -10.52 4.83
C SER A 28 16.07 -10.63 3.34
N ALA A 29 16.82 -9.70 2.79
CA ALA A 29 17.34 -9.77 1.44
C ALA A 29 18.81 -10.17 1.52
N ASP A 30 19.13 -11.41 1.15
CA ASP A 30 20.48 -11.76 0.73
C ASP A 30 20.69 -11.08 -0.63
N ASP A 31 21.24 -9.87 -0.60
CA ASP A 31 21.69 -9.18 -1.81
C ASP A 31 23.02 -9.85 -2.21
N ASP A 32 22.88 -10.96 -2.93
CA ASP A 32 24.00 -11.77 -3.45
C ASP A 32 24.71 -10.95 -4.55
N ASN A 33 25.37 -9.84 -4.17
CA ASN A 33 26.16 -9.06 -5.09
C ASN A 33 27.62 -9.50 -5.06
N PRO A 34 28.31 -9.57 -6.22
CA PRO A 34 29.64 -10.14 -6.33
C PRO A 34 30.73 -9.34 -5.59
N TYR A 35 30.42 -8.12 -5.15
CA TYR A 35 31.37 -7.20 -4.50
C TYR A 35 31.14 -7.07 -2.99
N GLY A 36 30.10 -7.73 -2.43
CA GLY A 36 29.80 -7.67 -1.00
C GLY A 36 29.31 -6.31 -0.52
N ALA A 37 28.68 -5.51 -1.39
CA ALA A 37 28.07 -4.25 -0.99
C ALA A 37 26.93 -4.50 0.00
N THR A 38 26.79 -3.64 1.01
CA THR A 38 25.75 -3.75 2.05
C THR A 38 24.37 -3.33 1.57
N LEU A 39 24.28 -2.68 0.39
CA LEU A 39 23.05 -2.32 -0.32
C LEU A 39 23.11 -2.88 -1.73
N ALA A 40 21.95 -3.21 -2.29
CA ALA A 40 21.84 -3.60 -3.68
C ALA A 40 22.36 -2.47 -4.60
N PRO A 41 23.33 -2.73 -5.50
CA PRO A 41 23.80 -1.72 -6.44
C PRO A 41 22.69 -1.25 -7.38
N ILE A 42 22.79 0.01 -7.84
CA ILE A 42 21.87 0.56 -8.84
C ILE A 42 22.30 0.10 -10.23
N TYR A 43 21.55 -0.81 -10.83
CA TYR A 43 21.75 -1.25 -12.22
C TYR A 43 20.93 -0.37 -13.16
N GLN A 44 21.43 0.84 -13.45
CA GLN A 44 20.78 1.82 -14.33
C GLN A 44 21.04 1.46 -15.80
N SER A 45 20.56 0.31 -16.25
CA SER A 45 20.69 -0.21 -17.61
C SER A 45 19.32 -0.60 -18.16
N SER A 46 19.05 -0.29 -19.43
CA SER A 46 17.82 -0.72 -20.11
C SER A 46 17.87 -2.20 -20.49
N SER A 47 19.06 -2.76 -20.77
CA SER A 47 19.24 -4.12 -21.29
C SER A 47 20.47 -4.80 -20.70
N PHE A 48 20.45 -6.13 -20.71
CA PHE A 48 21.49 -6.98 -20.14
C PHE A 48 21.98 -7.96 -21.21
N LYS A 49 23.32 -8.01 -21.43
CA LYS A 49 23.95 -8.97 -22.36
C LYS A 49 23.88 -10.38 -21.81
N GLN A 50 23.71 -11.34 -22.69
CA GLN A 50 23.78 -12.76 -22.39
C GLN A 50 25.07 -13.38 -22.95
N ALA A 51 25.42 -14.57 -22.48
CA ALA A 51 26.63 -15.29 -22.91
C ALA A 51 26.50 -15.77 -24.38
N ASP A 52 25.29 -16.21 -24.76
CA ASP A 52 25.00 -16.77 -26.06
C ASP A 52 23.50 -16.60 -26.41
N ALA A 53 23.11 -16.93 -27.65
CA ALA A 53 21.75 -16.83 -28.15
C ALA A 53 20.80 -17.82 -27.49
N GLU A 54 21.29 -19.00 -27.17
CA GLU A 54 20.52 -20.09 -26.55
C GLU A 54 20.13 -19.70 -25.11
N THR A 55 21.00 -19.00 -24.37
CA THR A 55 20.68 -18.46 -23.04
C THR A 55 19.60 -17.39 -23.14
N LEU A 56 19.70 -16.48 -24.11
CA LEU A 56 18.69 -15.44 -24.32
C LEU A 56 17.34 -16.08 -24.71
N GLU A 57 17.31 -17.07 -25.60
CA GLU A 57 16.11 -17.82 -25.96
C GLU A 57 15.44 -18.45 -24.72
N LYS A 58 16.22 -19.12 -23.89
CA LYS A 58 15.71 -19.77 -22.66
C LYS A 58 15.07 -18.76 -21.71
N ILE A 59 15.68 -17.57 -21.53
CA ILE A 59 15.13 -16.50 -20.67
C ILE A 59 13.79 -16.02 -21.25
N PHE A 60 13.71 -15.72 -22.55
CA PHE A 60 12.49 -15.22 -23.18
C PHE A 60 11.35 -16.26 -23.17
N ASN A 61 11.69 -17.56 -23.17
CA ASN A 61 10.72 -18.65 -23.10
C ASN A 61 10.40 -19.11 -21.65
N ASN A 62 10.84 -18.37 -20.62
CA ASN A 62 10.68 -18.72 -19.19
C ASN A 62 11.26 -20.11 -18.83
N LYS A 63 12.33 -20.53 -19.52
CA LYS A 63 13.05 -21.79 -19.28
C LYS A 63 14.33 -21.58 -18.47
N ALA A 64 14.76 -20.34 -18.27
CA ALA A 64 15.89 -19.96 -17.43
C ALA A 64 15.60 -18.64 -16.72
N MET A 65 16.16 -18.47 -15.52
CA MET A 65 16.20 -17.20 -14.80
C MET A 65 17.24 -16.28 -15.43
N GLY A 66 16.98 -14.97 -15.44
CA GLY A 66 17.95 -13.98 -15.92
C GLY A 66 17.32 -12.62 -16.17
N PHE A 67 18.18 -11.62 -16.34
CA PHE A 67 17.79 -10.25 -16.66
C PHE A 67 18.02 -10.02 -18.16
N SER A 68 17.03 -9.46 -18.84
CA SER A 68 17.13 -9.16 -20.28
C SER A 68 16.88 -7.68 -20.57
N TYR A 69 15.82 -7.12 -20.01
CA TYR A 69 15.39 -5.75 -20.23
C TYR A 69 14.67 -5.20 -19.00
N THR A 70 15.05 -3.99 -18.57
CA THR A 70 14.61 -3.41 -17.28
C THR A 70 13.08 -3.26 -17.16
N ARG A 71 12.35 -3.03 -18.27
CA ARG A 71 10.88 -3.02 -18.25
C ARG A 71 10.28 -4.37 -17.81
N ILE A 72 11.03 -5.45 -17.93
CA ILE A 72 10.60 -6.81 -17.55
C ILE A 72 11.10 -7.15 -16.15
N ASN A 73 12.39 -7.00 -15.92
CA ASN A 73 13.05 -7.23 -14.64
C ASN A 73 14.43 -6.53 -14.57
N ASN A 74 14.89 -6.25 -13.35
CA ASN A 74 16.16 -5.58 -13.10
C ASN A 74 16.68 -5.98 -11.71
N PRO A 75 17.98 -6.21 -11.49
CA PRO A 75 18.50 -6.67 -10.19
C PRO A 75 18.16 -5.73 -9.02
N THR A 76 18.25 -4.41 -9.21
CA THR A 76 17.91 -3.42 -8.16
C THR A 76 16.42 -3.47 -7.81
N ILE A 77 15.56 -3.59 -8.83
CA ILE A 77 14.10 -3.68 -8.63
C ILE A 77 13.77 -5.01 -7.92
N GLU A 78 14.39 -6.11 -8.34
CA GLU A 78 14.18 -7.43 -7.71
C GLU A 78 14.60 -7.43 -6.23
N ALA A 79 15.68 -6.74 -5.86
CA ALA A 79 16.10 -6.61 -4.46
C ALA A 79 15.01 -5.91 -3.61
N PHE A 80 14.41 -4.83 -4.12
CA PHE A 80 13.28 -4.17 -3.48
C PHE A 80 12.05 -5.07 -3.39
N GLU A 81 11.69 -5.76 -4.49
CA GLU A 81 10.57 -6.71 -4.53
C GLU A 81 10.73 -7.83 -3.49
N LYS A 82 11.91 -8.41 -3.35
CA LYS A 82 12.22 -9.47 -2.37
C LYS A 82 12.04 -8.99 -0.93
N ARG A 83 12.49 -7.77 -0.61
CA ARG A 83 12.33 -7.19 0.73
C ARG A 83 10.87 -7.01 1.09
N VAL A 84 10.09 -6.34 0.22
CA VAL A 84 8.65 -6.15 0.48
C VAL A 84 7.91 -7.47 0.53
N ASN A 85 8.21 -8.40 -0.39
CA ASN A 85 7.61 -9.73 -0.40
C ASN A 85 7.79 -10.46 0.95
N LYS A 86 8.99 -10.36 1.54
CA LYS A 86 9.27 -10.96 2.84
C LYS A 86 8.49 -10.28 3.97
N LEU A 87 8.36 -8.96 3.94
CA LEU A 87 7.63 -8.20 4.95
C LEU A 87 6.14 -8.50 4.91
N GLU A 88 5.54 -8.53 3.73
CA GLU A 88 4.11 -8.87 3.54
C GLU A 88 3.80 -10.37 3.72
N GLY A 89 4.82 -11.23 3.70
CA GLY A 89 4.65 -12.69 3.80
C GLY A 89 4.06 -13.32 2.54
N GLY A 90 4.34 -12.72 1.37
CA GLY A 90 3.87 -13.19 0.07
C GLY A 90 4.73 -14.26 -0.58
N MET A 91 4.23 -14.79 -1.69
CA MET A 91 4.98 -15.69 -2.57
C MET A 91 5.85 -14.92 -3.57
N SER A 92 5.34 -13.82 -4.11
CA SER A 92 6.05 -12.99 -5.09
C SER A 92 5.49 -11.57 -5.13
N SER A 93 6.37 -10.60 -5.36
CA SER A 93 5.99 -9.19 -5.53
C SER A 93 6.39 -8.65 -6.90
N VAL A 94 5.69 -7.61 -7.37
CA VAL A 94 5.96 -6.88 -8.60
C VAL A 94 5.96 -5.40 -8.31
N ALA A 95 7.11 -4.74 -8.45
CA ALA A 95 7.23 -3.31 -8.28
C ALA A 95 6.76 -2.54 -9.52
N CYS A 96 5.98 -1.50 -9.30
CA CYS A 96 5.31 -0.71 -10.31
C CYS A 96 5.74 0.76 -10.25
N ALA A 97 5.52 1.49 -11.33
CA ALA A 97 5.87 2.91 -11.45
C ALA A 97 5.12 3.83 -10.46
N SER A 98 3.97 3.41 -9.93
CA SER A 98 3.17 4.11 -8.94
C SER A 98 2.24 3.15 -8.20
N GLY A 99 1.64 3.60 -7.08
CA GLY A 99 0.57 2.87 -6.39
C GLY A 99 -0.61 2.59 -7.33
N MET A 100 -1.04 3.58 -8.10
CA MET A 100 -2.12 3.42 -9.10
C MET A 100 -1.78 2.37 -10.15
N ALA A 101 -0.52 2.34 -10.64
CA ALA A 101 -0.07 1.29 -11.55
C ALA A 101 -0.10 -0.10 -10.89
N ALA A 102 0.19 -0.21 -9.59
CA ALA A 102 0.10 -1.46 -8.86
C ALA A 102 -1.36 -1.93 -8.73
N ILE A 103 -2.29 -1.02 -8.34
CA ILE A 103 -3.73 -1.30 -8.25
C ILE A 103 -4.28 -1.72 -9.62
N PHE A 104 -4.06 -0.93 -10.67
CA PHE A 104 -4.50 -1.24 -12.02
C PHE A 104 -4.01 -2.63 -12.47
N ASN A 105 -2.71 -2.89 -12.35
CA ASN A 105 -2.13 -4.17 -12.75
C ASN A 105 -2.66 -5.34 -11.92
N ALA A 106 -2.89 -5.15 -10.61
CA ALA A 106 -3.44 -6.20 -9.75
C ALA A 106 -4.84 -6.64 -10.21
N MET A 107 -5.70 -5.69 -10.57
CA MET A 107 -7.09 -5.95 -10.93
C MET A 107 -7.24 -6.39 -12.38
N VAL A 108 -6.72 -5.62 -13.35
CA VAL A 108 -6.92 -5.89 -14.78
C VAL A 108 -6.19 -7.15 -15.24
N ASN A 109 -5.26 -7.67 -14.42
CA ASN A 109 -4.68 -9.00 -14.64
C ASN A 109 -5.73 -10.14 -14.60
N ILE A 110 -6.85 -9.95 -13.89
CA ILE A 110 -7.90 -10.98 -13.74
C ILE A 110 -9.26 -10.55 -14.26
N LEU A 111 -9.53 -9.25 -14.37
CA LEU A 111 -10.81 -8.71 -14.83
C LEU A 111 -10.90 -8.66 -16.35
N GLN A 112 -12.15 -8.72 -16.85
CA GLN A 112 -12.53 -8.55 -18.25
C GLN A 112 -13.80 -7.70 -18.34
N ALA A 113 -14.12 -7.19 -19.53
CA ALA A 113 -15.39 -6.50 -19.77
C ALA A 113 -16.59 -7.38 -19.37
N GLY A 114 -17.51 -6.83 -18.60
CA GLY A 114 -18.67 -7.52 -18.02
C GLY A 114 -18.46 -8.01 -16.58
N ASP A 115 -17.23 -7.96 -16.06
CA ASP A 115 -16.93 -8.30 -14.66
C ASP A 115 -17.27 -7.15 -13.71
N GLU A 116 -17.49 -7.49 -12.43
CA GLU A 116 -17.80 -6.53 -11.38
C GLU A 116 -16.79 -6.61 -10.23
N ILE A 117 -16.50 -5.43 -9.63
CA ILE A 117 -15.73 -5.25 -8.41
C ILE A 117 -16.70 -4.94 -7.27
N VAL A 118 -16.53 -5.53 -6.10
CA VAL A 118 -17.14 -5.03 -4.85
C VAL A 118 -16.04 -4.34 -4.05
N ALA A 119 -16.24 -3.08 -3.70
CA ALA A 119 -15.22 -2.24 -3.10
C ALA A 119 -15.71 -1.48 -1.88
N ALA A 120 -14.86 -1.23 -0.88
CA ALA A 120 -15.15 -0.29 0.20
C ALA A 120 -15.37 1.13 -0.34
N ALA A 121 -16.22 1.94 0.29
CA ALA A 121 -16.41 3.34 -0.11
C ALA A 121 -15.33 4.29 0.41
N GLY A 122 -14.67 3.94 1.52
CA GLY A 122 -13.62 4.76 2.15
C GLY A 122 -12.26 4.74 1.44
N LEU A 123 -12.23 4.52 0.13
CA LEU A 123 -11.00 4.41 -0.66
C LEU A 123 -10.36 5.78 -0.93
N TYR A 124 -9.07 5.75 -1.23
CA TYR A 124 -8.36 6.90 -1.80
C TYR A 124 -9.03 7.39 -3.09
N GLY A 125 -9.22 8.73 -3.20
CA GLY A 125 -9.95 9.32 -4.34
C GLY A 125 -9.42 8.89 -5.71
N GLY A 126 -8.10 8.80 -5.89
CA GLY A 126 -7.53 8.30 -7.15
C GLY A 126 -7.85 6.83 -7.44
N THR A 127 -8.16 6.01 -6.44
CA THR A 127 -8.65 4.64 -6.65
C THR A 127 -10.10 4.65 -7.13
N VAL A 128 -10.93 5.54 -6.60
CA VAL A 128 -12.31 5.75 -7.07
C VAL A 128 -12.30 6.21 -8.52
N GLU A 129 -11.51 7.24 -8.85
CA GLU A 129 -11.35 7.73 -10.23
C GLU A 129 -10.88 6.61 -11.20
N LEU A 130 -9.94 5.76 -10.76
CA LEU A 130 -9.53 4.60 -11.56
C LEU A 130 -10.69 3.62 -11.80
N PHE A 131 -11.54 3.40 -10.80
CA PHE A 131 -12.69 2.50 -10.94
C PHE A 131 -13.74 3.08 -11.90
N ASP A 132 -13.93 4.39 -11.89
CA ASP A 132 -14.79 5.09 -12.86
C ASP A 132 -14.23 4.97 -14.30
N ASP A 133 -12.90 5.13 -14.47
CA ASP A 133 -12.25 4.88 -15.76
C ASP A 133 -12.44 3.43 -16.25
N LEU A 134 -12.45 2.46 -15.33
CA LEU A 134 -12.67 1.04 -15.65
C LEU A 134 -14.11 0.77 -16.13
N GLU A 135 -15.11 1.59 -15.77
CA GLU A 135 -16.46 1.49 -16.34
C GLU A 135 -16.44 1.69 -17.85
N GLY A 136 -15.61 2.63 -18.34
CA GLY A 136 -15.36 2.83 -19.77
C GLY A 136 -14.78 1.59 -20.48
N LEU A 137 -14.18 0.67 -19.74
CA LEU A 137 -13.66 -0.62 -20.21
C LEU A 137 -14.65 -1.77 -19.96
N GLY A 138 -15.86 -1.47 -19.47
CA GLY A 138 -16.92 -2.45 -19.21
C GLY A 138 -16.76 -3.21 -17.87
N ILE A 139 -16.01 -2.67 -16.93
CA ILE A 139 -15.84 -3.23 -15.58
C ILE A 139 -16.58 -2.32 -14.61
N THR A 140 -17.60 -2.83 -13.91
CA THR A 140 -18.44 -2.05 -13.01
C THR A 140 -18.00 -2.21 -11.56
N THR A 141 -18.03 -1.12 -10.78
CA THR A 141 -17.76 -1.16 -9.34
C THR A 141 -19.03 -0.94 -8.51
N ARG A 142 -19.19 -1.72 -7.45
CA ARG A 142 -20.24 -1.59 -6.44
C ARG A 142 -19.59 -1.27 -5.10
N TYR A 143 -20.00 -0.16 -4.49
CA TYR A 143 -19.39 0.32 -3.25
C TYR A 143 -20.16 -0.10 -2.01
N VAL A 144 -19.43 -0.57 -1.00
CA VAL A 144 -19.89 -0.88 0.34
C VAL A 144 -19.73 0.34 1.23
N LEU A 145 -20.83 0.83 1.85
CA LEU A 145 -20.81 2.10 2.56
C LEU A 145 -20.24 2.02 3.97
N ASP A 146 -20.57 0.98 4.73
CA ASP A 146 -20.22 0.86 6.15
C ASP A 146 -19.04 -0.07 6.45
N ASN A 147 -18.47 -0.69 5.44
CA ASN A 147 -17.30 -1.58 5.52
C ASN A 147 -17.51 -2.81 6.44
N GLU A 148 -18.79 -3.22 6.65
CA GLU A 148 -19.14 -4.43 7.38
C GLU A 148 -19.19 -5.64 6.44
N PRO A 149 -18.77 -6.85 6.87
CA PRO A 149 -18.77 -8.04 6.01
C PRO A 149 -20.13 -8.35 5.37
N SER A 150 -21.23 -8.12 6.08
CA SER A 150 -22.60 -8.31 5.57
C SER A 150 -22.93 -7.42 4.37
N ASP A 151 -22.35 -6.24 4.32
CA ASP A 151 -22.62 -5.28 3.26
C ASP A 151 -21.90 -5.69 1.97
N TYR A 152 -20.70 -6.26 2.09
CA TYR A 152 -20.01 -6.89 0.95
C TYR A 152 -20.83 -8.08 0.40
N GLU A 153 -21.35 -8.94 1.29
CA GLU A 153 -22.15 -10.11 0.90
C GLU A 153 -23.39 -9.71 0.10
N ALA A 154 -24.07 -8.63 0.50
CA ALA A 154 -25.26 -8.13 -0.16
C ALA A 154 -25.02 -7.65 -1.61
N LEU A 155 -23.77 -7.28 -1.95
CA LEU A 155 -23.41 -6.79 -3.28
C LEU A 155 -22.78 -7.87 -4.18
N ILE A 156 -22.38 -9.03 -3.64
CA ILE A 156 -21.77 -10.11 -4.41
C ILE A 156 -22.81 -10.76 -5.33
N ASN A 157 -22.43 -10.99 -6.57
CA ASN A 157 -23.21 -11.70 -7.58
C ASN A 157 -22.31 -12.51 -8.53
N ASP A 158 -22.88 -13.16 -9.55
CA ASP A 158 -22.13 -14.02 -10.49
C ASP A 158 -21.04 -13.29 -11.28
N LYS A 159 -21.20 -11.97 -11.48
CA LYS A 159 -20.22 -11.14 -12.19
C LYS A 159 -19.10 -10.63 -11.28
N THR A 160 -19.27 -10.68 -9.97
CA THR A 160 -18.25 -10.23 -9.03
C THR A 160 -17.01 -11.10 -9.14
N LYS A 161 -15.86 -10.49 -9.45
CA LYS A 161 -14.58 -11.19 -9.67
C LYS A 161 -13.52 -10.84 -8.64
N LEU A 162 -13.68 -9.78 -7.89
CA LEU A 162 -12.79 -9.44 -6.77
C LEU A 162 -13.50 -8.54 -5.75
N ILE A 163 -12.98 -8.58 -4.54
CA ILE A 163 -13.26 -7.58 -3.51
C ILE A 163 -12.01 -6.73 -3.33
N PHE A 164 -12.20 -5.40 -3.25
CA PHE A 164 -11.12 -4.43 -3.02
C PHE A 164 -11.43 -3.59 -1.79
N ALA A 165 -10.46 -3.46 -0.86
CA ALA A 165 -10.57 -2.59 0.29
C ALA A 165 -9.19 -2.01 0.68
N GLU A 166 -9.21 -0.95 1.48
CA GLU A 166 -8.00 -0.45 2.16
C GLU A 166 -7.97 -0.99 3.59
N THR A 167 -6.79 -1.28 4.12
CA THR A 167 -6.63 -1.65 5.54
C THR A 167 -7.17 -0.57 6.45
N ILE A 168 -6.77 0.68 6.18
CA ILE A 168 -7.26 1.90 6.81
C ILE A 168 -7.58 2.88 5.68
N GLY A 169 -8.84 3.26 5.55
CA GLY A 169 -9.31 4.17 4.50
C GLY A 169 -8.76 5.59 4.68
N ASN A 170 -8.64 6.34 3.59
CA ASN A 170 -8.09 7.68 3.57
C ASN A 170 -8.95 8.63 2.70
N PRO A 171 -9.66 9.61 3.29
CA PRO A 171 -9.50 10.14 4.65
C PRO A 171 -10.50 9.62 5.69
N LYS A 172 -11.39 8.69 5.35
CA LYS A 172 -12.48 8.19 6.21
C LYS A 172 -11.97 7.54 7.51
N LEU A 173 -10.80 6.91 7.46
CA LEU A 173 -10.14 6.17 8.55
C LEU A 173 -10.99 4.99 9.08
N ASP A 174 -11.86 4.46 8.23
CA ASP A 174 -12.50 3.18 8.47
C ASP A 174 -11.47 2.04 8.40
N VAL A 175 -11.65 1.01 9.19
CA VAL A 175 -10.74 -0.13 9.27
C VAL A 175 -11.47 -1.39 8.80
N THR A 176 -10.92 -2.02 7.75
CA THR A 176 -11.49 -3.24 7.19
C THR A 176 -11.19 -4.45 8.08
N ASP A 177 -12.21 -5.22 8.46
CA ASP A 177 -12.03 -6.55 9.07
C ASP A 177 -11.56 -7.55 8.01
N ILE A 178 -10.24 -7.54 7.77
CA ILE A 178 -9.61 -8.33 6.70
C ILE A 178 -9.92 -9.81 6.81
N GLU A 179 -9.91 -10.38 8.03
CA GLU A 179 -10.17 -11.81 8.22
C GLU A 179 -11.60 -12.18 7.85
N ALA A 180 -12.57 -11.37 8.29
CA ALA A 180 -13.97 -11.61 8.01
C ALA A 180 -14.29 -11.42 6.51
N VAL A 181 -13.77 -10.35 5.88
CA VAL A 181 -13.96 -10.09 4.45
C VAL A 181 -13.24 -11.14 3.59
N ALA A 182 -12.03 -11.60 3.96
CA ALA A 182 -11.34 -12.68 3.27
C ALA A 182 -12.12 -13.99 3.30
N LYS A 183 -12.63 -14.36 4.48
CA LYS A 183 -13.47 -15.56 4.65
C LYS A 183 -14.72 -15.50 3.79
N LEU A 184 -15.38 -14.34 3.75
CA LEU A 184 -16.53 -14.09 2.88
C LEU A 184 -16.15 -14.23 1.41
N ALA A 185 -15.13 -13.52 0.94
CA ALA A 185 -14.65 -13.54 -0.44
C ALA A 185 -14.35 -14.99 -0.90
N HIS A 186 -13.63 -15.75 -0.09
CA HIS A 186 -13.27 -17.13 -0.39
C HIS A 186 -14.47 -18.06 -0.43
N SER A 187 -15.53 -17.83 0.39
CA SER A 187 -16.77 -18.61 0.32
C SER A 187 -17.49 -18.48 -1.01
N HIS A 188 -17.25 -17.38 -1.74
CA HIS A 188 -17.74 -17.12 -3.08
C HIS A 188 -16.72 -17.38 -4.20
N ASN A 189 -15.55 -17.96 -3.90
CA ASN A 189 -14.43 -18.15 -4.82
C ASN A 189 -13.98 -16.83 -5.48
N ILE A 190 -13.90 -15.76 -4.70
CA ILE A 190 -13.48 -14.42 -5.10
C ILE A 190 -12.20 -14.06 -4.34
N PRO A 191 -11.13 -13.55 -5.00
CA PRO A 191 -9.94 -13.06 -4.31
C PRO A 191 -10.20 -11.72 -3.61
N LEU A 192 -9.52 -11.51 -2.48
CA LEU A 192 -9.48 -10.24 -1.76
C LEU A 192 -8.19 -9.48 -2.09
N ILE A 193 -8.31 -8.25 -2.55
CA ILE A 193 -7.21 -7.31 -2.74
C ILE A 193 -7.29 -6.26 -1.62
N ILE A 194 -6.19 -6.10 -0.90
CA ILE A 194 -6.07 -5.08 0.16
C ILE A 194 -5.00 -4.05 -0.22
N ASP A 195 -5.36 -2.78 -0.23
CA ASP A 195 -4.39 -1.70 -0.23
C ASP A 195 -3.92 -1.45 1.21
N ASN A 196 -2.64 -1.75 1.45
CA ASN A 196 -2.00 -1.67 2.77
C ASN A 196 -1.12 -0.41 2.92
N THR A 197 -1.33 0.59 2.08
CA THR A 197 -0.48 1.78 2.01
C THR A 197 -0.40 2.54 3.33
N VAL A 198 -1.53 2.74 4.02
CA VAL A 198 -1.59 3.51 5.28
C VAL A 198 -1.04 2.72 6.46
N ALA A 199 -1.39 1.44 6.55
CA ALA A 199 -0.94 0.60 7.65
C ALA A 199 0.49 0.07 7.47
N THR A 200 0.93 -0.19 6.25
CA THR A 200 2.19 -0.85 5.91
C THR A 200 2.32 -2.25 6.54
N PRO A 201 3.25 -3.10 6.11
CA PRO A 201 3.48 -4.39 6.76
C PRO A 201 4.02 -4.27 8.21
N TYR A 202 4.28 -3.05 8.69
CA TYR A 202 4.66 -2.81 10.08
C TYR A 202 3.47 -2.94 11.05
N LEU A 203 2.31 -2.36 10.68
CA LEU A 203 1.12 -2.43 11.53
C LEU A 203 0.32 -3.70 11.29
N VAL A 204 0.27 -4.20 10.05
CA VAL A 204 -0.47 -5.42 9.72
C VAL A 204 0.04 -6.08 8.45
N ARG A 205 -0.05 -7.41 8.40
CA ARG A 205 0.28 -8.22 7.23
C ARG A 205 -0.99 -8.87 6.67
N PRO A 206 -1.68 -8.24 5.73
CA PRO A 206 -2.99 -8.71 5.26
C PRO A 206 -2.98 -10.14 4.71
N ILE A 207 -1.86 -10.60 4.11
CA ILE A 207 -1.71 -11.99 3.64
C ILE A 207 -1.84 -13.02 4.78
N GLY A 208 -1.37 -12.65 5.99
CA GLY A 208 -1.53 -13.48 7.19
C GLY A 208 -2.99 -13.62 7.63
N LEU A 209 -3.82 -12.63 7.30
CA LEU A 209 -5.23 -12.52 7.63
C LEU A 209 -6.16 -13.00 6.50
N GLY A 210 -5.60 -13.49 5.39
CA GLY A 210 -6.37 -14.08 4.30
C GLY A 210 -6.45 -13.26 3.01
N ALA A 211 -5.86 -12.06 2.95
CA ALA A 211 -5.78 -11.33 1.69
C ALA A 211 -4.96 -12.11 0.64
N ASP A 212 -5.41 -12.07 -0.59
CA ASP A 212 -4.78 -12.80 -1.70
C ASP A 212 -3.74 -11.95 -2.42
N ILE A 213 -4.04 -10.67 -2.56
CA ILE A 213 -3.16 -9.68 -3.16
C ILE A 213 -3.10 -8.47 -2.24
N VAL A 214 -1.90 -8.00 -1.97
CA VAL A 214 -1.69 -6.76 -1.22
C VAL A 214 -1.04 -5.75 -2.15
N VAL A 215 -1.58 -4.54 -2.20
CA VAL A 215 -0.96 -3.42 -2.92
C VAL A 215 -0.47 -2.37 -1.93
N ASN A 216 0.60 -1.68 -2.28
CA ASN A 216 1.11 -0.55 -1.52
C ASN A 216 1.55 0.55 -2.49
N SER A 217 1.14 1.77 -2.25
CA SER A 217 1.84 2.92 -2.80
C SER A 217 3.14 3.09 -2.02
N SER A 218 4.22 2.48 -2.51
CA SER A 218 5.52 2.55 -1.84
C SER A 218 6.14 3.95 -1.85
N SER A 219 5.53 4.92 -2.56
CA SER A 219 5.85 6.35 -2.49
C SER A 219 5.59 6.96 -1.10
N LYS A 220 4.74 6.33 -0.28
CA LYS A 220 4.25 6.84 1.00
C LYS A 220 5.16 6.38 2.15
N TYR A 221 4.62 5.81 3.18
CA TYR A 221 5.35 5.35 4.38
C TYR A 221 6.56 4.45 4.08
N MET A 222 6.48 3.56 3.08
CA MET A 222 7.63 2.71 2.73
C MET A 222 8.85 3.53 2.31
N ASN A 223 8.65 4.56 1.49
CA ASN A 223 9.71 5.50 1.12
C ASN A 223 10.00 6.49 2.25
N GLY A 224 8.97 7.17 2.77
CA GLY A 224 9.02 8.08 3.91
C GLY A 224 9.66 9.45 3.67
N HIS A 225 10.16 9.74 2.47
CA HIS A 225 11.01 10.91 2.21
C HIS A 225 10.54 11.77 1.02
N SER A 226 9.38 11.46 0.43
CA SER A 226 8.81 12.17 -0.74
C SER A 226 9.75 12.30 -1.95
N ASN A 227 10.72 11.39 -2.10
CA ASN A 227 11.75 11.45 -3.15
C ASN A 227 11.57 10.38 -4.25
N SER A 228 10.50 9.57 -4.19
CA SER A 228 10.21 8.49 -5.13
C SER A 228 8.72 8.35 -5.39
N ILE A 229 8.33 8.22 -6.66
CA ILE A 229 7.01 7.72 -7.05
C ILE A 229 7.17 6.23 -7.35
N SER A 230 6.34 5.40 -6.70
CA SER A 230 6.47 3.95 -6.78
C SER A 230 5.24 3.24 -6.23
N GLY A 231 5.06 2.00 -6.63
CA GLY A 231 4.06 1.10 -6.09
C GLY A 231 4.57 -0.34 -6.09
N ILE A 232 3.90 -1.21 -5.38
CA ILE A 232 4.21 -2.64 -5.37
C ILE A 232 2.95 -3.43 -5.11
N LEU A 233 2.80 -4.55 -5.79
CA LEU A 233 1.80 -5.55 -5.47
C LEU A 233 2.49 -6.86 -5.03
N THR A 234 1.89 -7.54 -4.06
CA THR A 234 2.38 -8.79 -3.49
C THR A 234 1.27 -9.84 -3.58
N TRP A 235 1.60 -10.96 -4.19
CA TRP A 235 0.72 -12.12 -4.35
C TRP A 235 0.98 -13.14 -3.24
N SER A 236 -0.09 -13.61 -2.59
CA SER A 236 -0.01 -14.59 -1.49
C SER A 236 0.42 -15.99 -1.94
N GLY A 237 0.06 -16.38 -3.17
CA GLY A 237 0.23 -17.77 -3.66
C GLY A 237 -0.81 -18.76 -3.14
N LYS A 238 -1.78 -18.32 -2.34
CA LYS A 238 -2.70 -19.22 -1.61
C LYS A 238 -4.07 -19.38 -2.29
N PHE A 239 -4.54 -18.39 -3.06
CA PHE A 239 -5.84 -18.46 -3.71
C PHE A 239 -5.87 -19.53 -4.80
N ALA A 240 -6.86 -20.41 -4.73
CA ALA A 240 -7.07 -21.47 -5.70
C ALA A 240 -7.88 -20.93 -6.90
N TRP A 241 -7.20 -20.64 -8.00
CA TRP A 241 -7.85 -20.09 -9.18
C TRP A 241 -8.80 -21.09 -9.86
N ASP A 242 -10.07 -20.72 -9.96
CA ASP A 242 -11.01 -21.36 -10.89
C ASP A 242 -10.79 -20.79 -12.29
N TYR A 243 -10.16 -21.56 -13.16
CA TYR A 243 -9.81 -21.11 -14.53
C TYR A 243 -11.02 -20.96 -15.48
N GLU A 244 -12.19 -21.46 -15.12
CA GLU A 244 -13.42 -21.18 -15.86
C GLU A 244 -14.02 -19.83 -15.43
N ARG A 245 -13.93 -19.50 -14.14
CA ARG A 245 -14.30 -18.19 -13.61
C ARG A 245 -13.31 -17.08 -14.00
N TYR A 246 -12.01 -17.42 -14.12
CA TYR A 246 -10.91 -16.50 -14.51
C TYR A 246 -10.22 -16.98 -15.79
N PRO A 247 -10.91 -16.95 -16.95
CA PRO A 247 -10.41 -17.58 -18.19
C PRO A 247 -9.10 -16.95 -18.69
N GLY A 248 -8.83 -15.69 -18.36
CA GLY A 248 -7.55 -15.03 -18.67
C GLY A 248 -6.32 -15.71 -18.06
N LEU A 249 -6.49 -16.48 -16.96
CA LEU A 249 -5.42 -17.26 -16.32
C LEU A 249 -5.25 -18.68 -16.93
N LYS A 250 -6.24 -19.17 -17.68
CA LYS A 250 -6.24 -20.55 -18.23
C LYS A 250 -4.98 -20.91 -19.04
N PRO A 251 -4.40 -20.03 -19.87
CA PRO A 251 -3.14 -20.32 -20.58
C PRO A 251 -1.94 -20.49 -19.65
N TYR A 252 -2.02 -19.96 -18.43
CA TYR A 252 -0.95 -19.98 -17.44
C TYR A 252 -1.13 -21.05 -16.36
N ARG A 253 -2.18 -21.89 -16.43
CA ARG A 253 -2.50 -22.92 -15.41
C ARG A 253 -1.36 -23.88 -15.09
N LYS A 254 -0.46 -24.12 -16.06
CA LYS A 254 0.72 -24.98 -15.90
C LYS A 254 1.72 -24.47 -14.84
N PHE A 255 1.64 -23.20 -14.45
CA PHE A 255 2.49 -22.59 -13.44
C PHE A 255 1.90 -22.68 -12.02
N GLY A 256 0.73 -23.33 -11.85
CA GLY A 256 0.11 -23.53 -10.53
C GLY A 256 -0.11 -22.22 -9.78
N ALA A 257 0.33 -22.15 -8.53
CA ALA A 257 0.22 -20.97 -7.69
C ALA A 257 0.88 -19.70 -8.29
N MET A 258 1.84 -19.86 -9.21
CA MET A 258 2.50 -18.75 -9.89
C MET A 258 1.73 -18.24 -11.12
N SER A 259 0.60 -18.84 -11.50
CA SER A 259 -0.14 -18.48 -12.72
C SER A 259 -0.50 -16.99 -12.79
N TYR A 260 -0.92 -16.39 -11.67
CA TYR A 260 -1.24 -14.97 -11.56
C TYR A 260 -0.04 -14.07 -11.87
N ILE A 261 1.10 -14.30 -11.22
CA ILE A 261 2.32 -13.49 -11.38
C ILE A 261 2.94 -13.68 -12.76
N VAL A 262 2.96 -14.93 -13.26
CA VAL A 262 3.52 -15.21 -14.58
C VAL A 262 2.69 -14.56 -15.69
N LYS A 263 1.33 -14.58 -15.57
CA LYS A 263 0.46 -13.83 -16.49
C LYS A 263 0.75 -12.34 -16.42
N LEU A 264 0.83 -11.78 -15.22
CA LEU A 264 1.08 -10.36 -15.02
C LEU A 264 2.40 -9.92 -15.69
N ARG A 265 3.51 -10.58 -15.36
CA ARG A 265 4.85 -10.24 -15.86
C ARG A 265 5.01 -10.46 -17.36
N ASN A 266 4.35 -11.46 -17.93
CA ASN A 266 4.43 -11.74 -19.38
C ASN A 266 3.37 -10.99 -20.20
N GLY A 267 2.34 -10.47 -19.55
CA GLY A 267 1.20 -9.81 -20.17
C GLY A 267 1.19 -8.30 -19.97
N LEU A 268 0.18 -7.84 -19.28
CA LEU A 268 -0.19 -6.43 -19.19
C LEU A 268 0.93 -5.55 -18.59
N PHE A 269 1.53 -5.96 -17.49
CA PHE A 269 2.65 -5.24 -16.86
C PHE A 269 3.79 -4.98 -17.85
N ARG A 270 4.22 -6.04 -18.57
CA ARG A 270 5.27 -5.94 -19.59
C ARG A 270 4.86 -5.03 -20.74
N SER A 271 3.60 -5.12 -21.18
CA SER A 271 3.10 -4.42 -22.38
C SER A 271 2.83 -2.95 -22.14
N THR A 272 2.27 -2.59 -20.98
CA THR A 272 1.98 -1.20 -20.60
C THR A 272 3.19 -0.44 -20.10
N GLY A 273 4.24 -1.15 -19.64
CA GLY A 273 5.46 -0.51 -19.16
C GLY A 273 5.31 0.15 -17.79
N GLY A 274 4.38 -0.32 -16.95
CA GLY A 274 4.17 0.18 -15.59
C GLY A 274 5.29 -0.17 -14.61
N CYS A 275 6.52 -0.41 -15.08
CA CYS A 275 7.67 -0.83 -14.30
C CYS A 275 8.29 0.33 -13.49
N LEU A 276 8.81 -0.01 -12.32
CA LEU A 276 9.58 0.90 -11.48
C LEU A 276 10.94 1.21 -12.12
N SER A 277 11.50 2.41 -11.85
CA SER A 277 12.90 2.69 -12.20
C SER A 277 13.86 2.11 -11.15
N PRO A 278 15.08 1.67 -11.55
CA PRO A 278 16.08 1.18 -10.60
C PRO A 278 16.44 2.22 -9.53
N GLN A 279 16.51 3.50 -9.88
CA GLN A 279 16.80 4.59 -8.96
C GLN A 279 15.72 4.71 -7.88
N ASN A 280 14.44 4.65 -8.26
CA ASN A 280 13.33 4.71 -7.30
C ASN A 280 13.28 3.44 -6.42
N ALA A 281 13.59 2.27 -6.98
CA ALA A 281 13.71 1.03 -6.19
C ALA A 281 14.79 1.16 -5.11
N PHE A 282 15.92 1.77 -5.43
CA PHE A 282 17.00 2.05 -4.48
C PHE A 282 16.56 3.01 -3.36
N TYR A 283 15.90 4.14 -3.70
CA TYR A 283 15.38 5.07 -2.70
C TYR A 283 14.34 4.40 -1.77
N ASN A 284 13.47 3.58 -2.32
CA ASN A 284 12.51 2.83 -1.52
C ASN A 284 13.20 1.81 -0.61
N THR A 285 14.27 1.18 -1.06
CA THR A 285 15.07 0.27 -0.22
C THR A 285 15.68 1.00 0.97
N LEU A 286 16.22 2.21 0.76
CA LEU A 286 16.72 3.06 1.86
C LEU A 286 15.58 3.47 2.82
N GLY A 287 14.43 3.87 2.28
CA GLY A 287 13.26 4.22 3.10
C GLY A 287 12.77 3.05 3.96
N LEU A 288 12.75 1.85 3.39
CA LEU A 288 12.35 0.63 4.11
C LEU A 288 13.22 0.40 5.35
N GLU A 289 14.53 0.62 5.29
CA GLU A 289 15.44 0.32 6.41
C GLU A 289 15.09 1.04 7.71
N THR A 290 14.32 2.12 7.62
CA THR A 290 13.84 2.89 8.78
C THR A 290 12.32 2.84 8.98
N LEU A 291 11.61 2.01 8.21
CA LEU A 291 10.14 1.98 8.22
C LEU A 291 9.57 1.76 9.63
N GLY A 292 10.06 0.74 10.35
CA GLY A 292 9.51 0.40 11.67
C GLY A 292 9.66 1.53 12.68
N ILE A 293 10.84 2.13 12.78
CA ILE A 293 11.11 3.24 13.72
C ILE A 293 10.36 4.52 13.36
N ARG A 294 10.13 4.78 12.05
CA ARG A 294 9.32 5.91 11.61
C ARG A 294 7.84 5.68 11.93
N MET A 295 7.29 4.52 11.57
CA MET A 295 5.89 4.18 11.86
C MET A 295 5.60 4.21 13.36
N GLU A 296 6.51 3.72 14.21
CA GLU A 296 6.35 3.79 15.66
C GLU A 296 6.23 5.24 16.16
N ARG A 297 7.10 6.13 15.68
CA ARG A 297 7.07 7.55 16.04
C ARG A 297 5.85 8.25 15.45
N GLU A 298 5.54 8.04 14.19
CA GLU A 298 4.42 8.67 13.49
C GLU A 298 3.07 8.26 14.10
N CYS A 299 2.89 6.97 14.44
CA CYS A 299 1.68 6.50 15.13
C CYS A 299 1.57 7.03 16.57
N GLY A 300 2.70 7.11 17.29
CA GLY A 300 2.75 7.72 18.62
C GLY A 300 2.34 9.18 18.57
N ASN A 301 2.92 9.95 17.65
CA ASN A 301 2.57 11.37 17.44
C ASN A 301 1.09 11.53 17.07
N ALA A 302 0.54 10.62 16.23
CA ALA A 302 -0.87 10.66 15.85
C ALA A 302 -1.80 10.46 17.07
N LEU A 303 -1.52 9.47 17.89
CA LEU A 303 -2.32 9.21 19.08
C LEU A 303 -2.27 10.38 20.07
N GLU A 304 -1.07 10.89 20.35
CA GLU A 304 -0.92 12.00 21.32
C GLU A 304 -1.56 13.29 20.81
N LEU A 305 -1.40 13.64 19.53
CA LEU A 305 -2.05 14.83 18.96
C LEU A 305 -3.57 14.65 18.90
N ALA A 306 -4.08 13.47 18.53
CA ALA A 306 -5.51 13.20 18.50
C ALA A 306 -6.17 13.41 19.88
N VAL A 307 -5.53 12.94 20.96
CA VAL A 307 -6.00 13.14 22.33
C VAL A 307 -6.03 14.62 22.68
N VAL A 308 -4.98 15.38 22.39
CA VAL A 308 -4.92 16.83 22.69
C VAL A 308 -5.99 17.59 21.91
N LEU A 309 -6.14 17.34 20.62
CA LEU A 309 -7.15 18.02 19.79
C LEU A 309 -8.58 17.72 20.25
N ARG A 310 -8.87 16.47 20.68
CA ARG A 310 -10.18 16.08 21.22
C ARG A 310 -10.41 16.60 22.62
N ASP A 311 -9.48 16.32 23.55
CA ASP A 311 -9.72 16.48 24.98
C ASP A 311 -9.44 17.89 25.48
N GLU A 312 -8.40 18.58 24.96
CA GLU A 312 -8.06 19.94 25.34
C GLU A 312 -8.74 20.98 24.43
N MET A 313 -8.67 20.77 23.09
CA MET A 313 -9.16 21.74 22.10
C MET A 313 -10.64 21.56 21.74
N LYS A 314 -11.29 20.49 22.24
CA LYS A 314 -12.72 20.19 22.03
C LYS A 314 -13.15 20.10 20.57
N LEU A 315 -12.24 19.65 19.70
CA LEU A 315 -12.56 19.38 18.31
C LEU A 315 -13.11 17.95 18.15
N GLU A 316 -13.92 17.74 17.13
CA GLU A 316 -14.33 16.41 16.71
C GLU A 316 -13.17 15.77 15.94
N VAL A 317 -12.59 14.72 16.52
CA VAL A 317 -11.40 14.03 15.98
C VAL A 317 -11.77 12.62 15.60
N ASN A 318 -11.47 12.21 14.38
CA ASN A 318 -11.58 10.83 13.95
C ASN A 318 -10.17 10.20 13.87
N TYR A 319 -9.98 9.12 14.63
CA TYR A 319 -8.75 8.33 14.67
C TYR A 319 -9.05 6.94 15.26
N PRO A 320 -8.67 5.83 14.60
CA PRO A 320 -8.99 4.48 15.11
C PRO A 320 -8.37 4.16 16.48
N GLY A 321 -7.32 4.88 16.87
CA GLY A 321 -6.67 4.73 18.19
C GLY A 321 -7.45 5.34 19.35
N LEU A 322 -8.48 6.14 19.11
CA LEU A 322 -9.32 6.71 20.18
C LEU A 322 -10.36 5.69 20.64
N PRO A 323 -10.57 5.51 21.97
CA PRO A 323 -11.49 4.48 22.49
C PRO A 323 -12.95 4.63 22.07
N ASP A 324 -13.36 5.81 21.67
CA ASP A 324 -14.70 6.16 21.19
C ASP A 324 -14.86 6.04 19.66
N SER A 325 -13.79 5.69 18.95
CA SER A 325 -13.88 5.41 17.52
C SER A 325 -14.70 4.15 17.24
N LYS A 326 -15.60 4.21 16.26
CA LYS A 326 -16.37 3.05 15.75
C LYS A 326 -15.44 1.87 15.39
N TYR A 327 -14.22 2.16 14.96
CA TYR A 327 -13.27 1.17 14.46
C TYR A 327 -12.20 0.76 15.49
N HIS A 328 -12.28 1.25 16.74
CA HIS A 328 -11.24 1.00 17.75
C HIS A 328 -11.06 -0.49 18.05
N GLU A 329 -12.16 -1.22 18.17
CA GLU A 329 -12.13 -2.66 18.49
C GLU A 329 -11.48 -3.48 17.36
N VAL A 330 -11.92 -3.28 16.11
CA VAL A 330 -11.37 -3.99 14.96
C VAL A 330 -9.90 -3.60 14.73
N ALA A 331 -9.58 -2.32 14.86
CA ALA A 331 -8.21 -1.83 14.74
C ALA A 331 -7.29 -2.44 15.82
N GLY A 332 -7.74 -2.46 17.09
CA GLY A 332 -6.98 -3.06 18.20
C GLY A 332 -6.77 -4.56 18.08
N ARG A 333 -7.64 -5.27 17.33
CA ARG A 333 -7.49 -6.69 17.04
C ARG A 333 -6.54 -6.98 15.89
N LEU A 334 -6.53 -6.15 14.87
CA LEU A 334 -5.81 -6.41 13.61
C LEU A 334 -4.45 -5.72 13.52
N LEU A 335 -4.34 -4.50 14.09
CA LEU A 335 -3.14 -3.69 13.96
C LEU A 335 -2.16 -3.95 15.12
N GLU A 336 -0.92 -4.17 14.77
CA GLU A 336 0.19 -4.25 15.73
C GLU A 336 0.87 -2.87 15.81
N HIS A 337 1.44 -2.50 16.94
CA HIS A 337 2.32 -1.32 17.10
C HIS A 337 1.69 0.06 16.87
N GLY A 338 0.37 0.19 16.74
CA GLY A 338 -0.31 1.48 16.58
C GLY A 338 -1.54 1.42 15.67
N TYR A 339 -2.12 2.59 15.38
CA TYR A 339 -3.42 2.72 14.72
C TYR A 339 -3.36 3.55 13.42
N GLY A 340 -2.18 3.64 12.81
CA GLY A 340 -1.91 4.51 11.67
C GLY A 340 -1.42 5.90 12.08
N ALA A 341 -0.98 6.69 11.09
CA ALA A 341 -0.39 8.00 11.33
C ALA A 341 -1.18 9.13 10.65
N ILE A 342 -2.46 8.90 10.39
CA ILE A 342 -3.39 9.91 9.85
C ILE A 342 -4.49 10.15 10.87
N ILE A 343 -4.79 11.43 11.12
CA ILE A 343 -5.96 11.86 11.88
C ILE A 343 -6.79 12.82 11.02
N THR A 344 -8.09 12.86 11.23
CA THR A 344 -8.96 13.86 10.63
C THR A 344 -9.73 14.62 11.70
N VAL A 345 -9.95 15.91 11.46
CA VAL A 345 -10.53 16.85 12.44
C VAL A 345 -11.61 17.69 11.77
N ARG A 346 -12.76 17.83 12.42
CA ARG A 346 -13.83 18.73 12.02
C ARG A 346 -13.61 20.12 12.64
N ALA A 347 -13.44 21.12 11.81
CA ALA A 347 -13.20 22.50 12.27
C ALA A 347 -14.48 23.31 12.53
N GLY A 348 -15.63 22.79 12.10
CA GLY A 348 -16.95 23.41 12.21
C GLY A 348 -17.34 24.28 11.02
N SER A 349 -16.39 24.76 10.22
CA SER A 349 -16.65 25.38 8.90
C SER A 349 -15.38 25.33 8.04
N LYS A 350 -15.57 25.48 6.72
CA LYS A 350 -14.46 25.57 5.74
C LYS A 350 -13.54 26.76 6.03
N GLU A 351 -14.12 27.91 6.35
CA GLU A 351 -13.37 29.12 6.66
C GLU A 351 -12.49 28.93 7.89
N LYS A 352 -13.02 28.25 8.91
CA LYS A 352 -12.24 27.95 10.12
C LYS A 352 -11.16 26.92 9.84
N ALA A 353 -11.45 25.88 9.04
CA ALA A 353 -10.46 24.92 8.61
C ALA A 353 -9.29 25.59 7.87
N PHE A 354 -9.57 26.50 6.95
CA PHE A 354 -8.55 27.26 6.23
C PHE A 354 -7.75 28.19 7.14
N LYS A 355 -8.39 28.88 8.10
CA LYS A 355 -7.69 29.71 9.07
C LYS A 355 -6.73 28.88 9.90
N ILE A 356 -7.17 27.74 10.42
CA ILE A 356 -6.30 26.81 11.19
C ILE A 356 -5.12 26.38 10.34
N ILE A 357 -5.36 25.82 9.13
CA ILE A 357 -4.31 25.33 8.24
C ILE A 357 -3.30 26.42 7.93
N ASN A 358 -3.75 27.64 7.62
CA ASN A 358 -2.88 28.76 7.28
C ASN A 358 -2.11 29.35 8.48
N ALA A 359 -2.56 29.11 9.70
CA ALA A 359 -1.90 29.57 10.92
C ALA A 359 -0.84 28.59 11.45
N LEU A 360 -0.85 27.32 10.97
CA LEU A 360 0.17 26.34 11.30
C LEU A 360 1.53 26.75 10.71
N LYS A 361 2.60 26.50 11.46
CA LYS A 361 3.98 26.88 11.11
C LYS A 361 4.88 25.69 10.83
N ILE A 362 4.60 24.50 11.39
CA ILE A 362 5.41 23.30 11.27
C ILE A 362 4.89 22.41 10.13
N PRO A 363 3.61 22.00 10.07
CA PRO A 363 3.11 21.12 9.02
C PRO A 363 3.19 21.75 7.64
N TYR A 364 3.55 20.96 6.64
CA TYR A 364 3.51 21.40 5.25
C TYR A 364 2.12 21.24 4.66
N ILE A 365 1.64 22.27 3.96
CA ILE A 365 0.36 22.26 3.26
C ILE A 365 0.57 21.59 1.89
N LEU A 366 0.26 20.30 1.79
CA LEU A 366 0.40 19.55 0.55
C LEU A 366 -0.38 18.22 0.55
N ALA A 367 -0.71 17.74 -0.65
CA ALA A 367 -1.48 16.52 -0.87
C ALA A 367 -0.61 15.25 -0.88
N ASN A 368 -0.05 14.87 0.27
CA ASN A 368 0.66 13.61 0.44
C ASN A 368 0.38 13.00 1.82
N ILE A 369 0.91 11.81 2.11
CA ILE A 369 0.92 11.12 3.40
C ILE A 369 2.22 10.35 3.57
N GLY A 370 2.58 9.98 4.81
CA GLY A 370 3.70 9.06 5.07
C GLY A 370 5.07 9.68 4.80
N ASP A 371 5.22 10.98 5.05
CA ASP A 371 6.51 11.67 5.03
C ASP A 371 7.03 11.80 6.47
N THR A 372 8.34 11.92 6.62
CA THR A 372 8.98 12.27 7.91
C THR A 372 8.53 13.63 8.46
N LYS A 373 7.95 14.48 7.64
CA LYS A 373 7.37 15.77 8.00
C LYS A 373 5.86 15.64 8.14
N THR A 374 5.27 16.33 9.13
CA THR A 374 3.82 16.43 9.26
C THR A 374 3.22 17.23 8.12
N LEU A 375 2.16 16.68 7.54
CA LEU A 375 1.48 17.22 6.36
C LEU A 375 0.02 17.53 6.71
N VAL A 376 -0.50 18.63 6.19
CA VAL A 376 -1.88 19.05 6.41
C VAL A 376 -2.56 19.44 5.10
N ILE A 377 -3.85 19.11 4.99
CA ILE A 377 -4.65 19.41 3.79
C ILE A 377 -6.12 19.55 4.16
N HIS A 378 -6.87 20.30 3.37
CA HIS A 378 -8.33 20.33 3.36
C HIS A 378 -8.84 19.40 2.26
N PRO A 379 -9.30 18.17 2.55
CA PRO A 379 -9.62 17.16 1.54
C PRO A 379 -10.69 17.59 0.54
N ALA A 380 -11.79 18.22 1.03
CA ALA A 380 -12.93 18.59 0.21
C ALA A 380 -12.61 19.55 -0.96
N SER A 381 -11.59 20.42 -0.79
CA SER A 381 -11.17 21.36 -1.84
C SER A 381 -9.93 20.91 -2.61
N THR A 382 -9.42 19.71 -2.36
CA THR A 382 -8.18 19.21 -2.96
C THR A 382 -8.34 17.80 -3.51
N ILE A 383 -8.00 16.76 -2.75
CA ILE A 383 -8.02 15.36 -3.19
C ILE A 383 -9.41 14.79 -3.50
N ALA A 384 -10.47 15.44 -3.02
CA ALA A 384 -11.87 15.08 -3.28
C ALA A 384 -12.63 16.22 -4.00
N ALA A 385 -11.94 17.18 -4.62
CA ALA A 385 -12.58 18.32 -5.25
C ALA A 385 -13.47 17.94 -6.46
N HIS A 386 -13.20 16.79 -7.07
CA HIS A 386 -13.93 16.29 -8.24
C HIS A 386 -15.11 15.39 -7.88
N LEU A 387 -15.20 14.93 -6.62
CA LEU A 387 -16.28 14.09 -6.15
C LEU A 387 -17.56 14.91 -5.96
N SER A 388 -18.70 14.29 -6.24
CA SER A 388 -20.02 14.81 -5.87
C SER A 388 -20.16 14.91 -4.35
N ASP A 389 -21.17 15.64 -3.87
CA ASP A 389 -21.39 15.78 -2.43
C ASP A 389 -21.75 14.44 -1.77
N GLU A 390 -22.47 13.56 -2.47
CA GLU A 390 -22.81 12.21 -2.02
C GLU A 390 -21.54 11.33 -1.90
N GLU A 391 -20.68 11.33 -2.90
CA GLU A 391 -19.41 10.59 -2.89
C GLU A 391 -18.45 11.10 -1.81
N LYS A 392 -18.42 12.42 -1.56
CA LYS A 392 -17.66 13.00 -0.46
C LYS A 392 -18.15 12.48 0.88
N GLU A 393 -19.47 12.51 1.12
CA GLU A 393 -20.04 12.01 2.37
C GLU A 393 -19.73 10.51 2.57
N GLN A 394 -19.90 9.70 1.54
CA GLN A 394 -19.57 8.27 1.56
C GLN A 394 -18.09 8.02 1.86
N SER A 395 -17.19 8.87 1.36
CA SER A 395 -15.76 8.82 1.60
C SER A 395 -15.32 9.51 2.90
N GLY A 396 -16.26 10.00 3.73
CA GLY A 396 -15.97 10.68 4.99
C GLY A 396 -15.31 12.06 4.80
N VAL A 397 -15.56 12.71 3.66
CA VAL A 397 -15.05 14.04 3.32
C VAL A 397 -16.11 15.08 3.57
N TYR A 398 -15.83 16.05 4.42
CA TYR A 398 -16.74 17.13 4.79
C TYR A 398 -16.07 18.49 4.53
N ASP A 399 -16.90 19.53 4.31
CA ASP A 399 -16.40 20.89 3.99
C ASP A 399 -15.58 21.56 5.10
N ASP A 400 -15.65 21.05 6.31
CA ASP A 400 -14.86 21.53 7.46
C ASP A 400 -13.73 20.56 7.88
N LEU A 401 -13.46 19.54 7.07
CA LEU A 401 -12.50 18.50 7.40
C LEU A 401 -11.05 18.97 7.18
N ILE A 402 -10.21 18.74 8.16
CA ILE A 402 -8.76 18.85 8.07
C ILE A 402 -8.18 17.43 8.19
N ARG A 403 -7.37 17.00 7.23
CA ARG A 403 -6.58 15.76 7.32
C ARG A 403 -5.13 16.10 7.68
N ILE A 404 -4.61 15.42 8.68
CA ILE A 404 -3.24 15.56 9.17
C ILE A 404 -2.55 14.20 9.03
N SER A 405 -1.43 14.13 8.31
CA SER A 405 -0.54 12.98 8.26
C SER A 405 0.69 13.30 9.08
N LEU A 406 0.84 12.60 10.20
CA LEU A 406 1.88 12.88 11.18
C LEU A 406 3.25 12.44 10.69
N GLY A 407 4.26 13.26 10.96
CA GLY A 407 5.67 12.97 10.77
C GLY A 407 6.35 12.59 12.09
N ILE A 408 7.69 12.69 12.09
CA ILE A 408 8.54 12.27 13.20
C ILE A 408 9.04 13.43 14.08
N GLU A 409 8.47 14.61 13.92
CA GLU A 409 8.80 15.79 14.71
C GLU A 409 8.61 15.54 16.21
N ASP A 410 9.17 16.40 17.05
CA ASP A 410 8.93 16.37 18.49
C ASP A 410 7.46 16.73 18.75
N ILE A 411 6.76 15.84 19.44
CA ILE A 411 5.30 15.94 19.60
C ILE A 411 4.85 17.21 20.34
N GLU A 412 5.65 17.70 21.28
CA GLU A 412 5.31 18.92 22.03
C GLU A 412 5.32 20.14 21.11
N ASP A 413 6.23 20.20 20.13
CA ASP A 413 6.26 21.29 19.16
C ASP A 413 5.01 21.27 18.27
N LEU A 414 4.58 20.08 17.83
CA LEU A 414 3.34 19.93 17.08
C LEU A 414 2.11 20.33 17.89
N LYS A 415 1.99 19.87 19.15
CA LYS A 415 0.90 20.22 20.04
C LYS A 415 0.80 21.74 20.24
N GLU A 416 1.93 22.41 20.46
CA GLU A 416 1.95 23.87 20.65
C GLU A 416 1.57 24.61 19.37
N ASP A 417 2.04 24.13 18.19
CA ASP A 417 1.71 24.74 16.91
C ASP A 417 0.21 24.63 16.60
N PHE A 418 -0.40 23.45 16.87
CA PHE A 418 -1.85 23.29 16.72
C PHE A 418 -2.64 24.15 17.74
N ARG A 419 -2.16 24.28 18.99
CA ARG A 419 -2.80 25.17 20.01
C ARG A 419 -2.85 26.61 19.52
N GLN A 420 -1.69 27.17 19.11
CA GLN A 420 -1.63 28.55 18.65
C GLN A 420 -2.47 28.77 17.37
N ALA A 421 -2.48 27.81 16.47
CA ALA A 421 -3.26 27.92 15.24
C ALA A 421 -4.77 27.94 15.52
N ILE A 422 -5.27 27.05 16.39
CA ILE A 422 -6.68 26.97 16.76
C ILE A 422 -7.11 28.22 17.54
N GLN A 423 -6.33 28.64 18.53
CA GLN A 423 -6.62 29.84 19.33
C GLN A 423 -6.70 31.12 18.47
N SER A 424 -5.88 31.20 17.42
CA SER A 424 -5.92 32.34 16.49
C SER A 424 -7.24 32.47 15.72
N THR A 425 -8.09 31.45 15.75
CA THR A 425 -9.39 31.43 15.04
C THR A 425 -10.57 31.74 15.95
N GLU A 426 -10.35 31.87 17.29
CA GLU A 426 -11.42 32.13 18.29
C GLU A 426 -11.62 33.61 18.57
N GLY A 427 -10.81 34.50 18.01
CA GLY A 427 -10.91 35.95 18.04
C GLY A 427 -11.45 36.48 16.72
#